data_69d9897eb0970d654c12d2d348d47463
#
_entry.id   69d9897eb0970d654c12d2d348d47463
#
_cell.length_a   1.000
_cell.length_b   1.000
_cell.length_c   1.000
_cell.angle_alpha   90.00
_cell.angle_beta   90.00
_cell.angle_gamma   90.00
#
_symmetry.space_group_name_H-M   'P 1'
#
loop_
_entity.id
_entity.type
_entity.pdbx_description
1 polymer ?
#
loop_
_entity_poly.entity_id
_entity_poly.type
_entity_poly.pdbx_seq_one_letter_code
_entity_poly.pdbx_strand_id
1 'polypeptide(L)'
;MKDPISIQRIQQLHPQVRQRFTDFITECESTFGITLRIMLPVFRTIADQDALYAQGRTTPGNIVTNAAGGTSYHNFGLAVDLCDLADGGVNWNYDNATLVPIAQKYGLEWGGNWVHIKDKPHFEFRNGHPENPTDLLAAYNAGAIDNDGYLLSI
;
A
#
# COMPACT_ATOMS: atom_id res chain seq x y z
N MET A 1 -11.53 4.70 11.82
CA MET A 1 -11.92 4.11 10.50
C MET A 1 -13.39 3.77 10.50
N LYS A 2 -14.13 4.17 9.45
CA LYS A 2 -15.59 3.98 9.32
C LYS A 2 -15.96 2.66 8.61
N ASP A 3 -15.17 2.24 7.63
CA ASP A 3 -15.46 1.05 6.82
C ASP A 3 -15.10 -0.26 7.56
N PRO A 4 -16.09 -1.16 7.85
CA PRO A 4 -15.84 -2.42 8.55
C PRO A 4 -14.88 -3.36 7.80
N ILE A 5 -14.89 -3.29 6.47
CA ILE A 5 -13.99 -4.12 5.64
C ILE A 5 -12.54 -3.65 5.80
N SER A 6 -12.32 -2.32 5.83
CA SER A 6 -10.99 -1.76 6.05
C SER A 6 -10.44 -2.05 7.44
N ILE A 7 -11.31 -2.10 8.48
CA ILE A 7 -10.93 -2.49 9.85
C ILE A 7 -10.39 -3.95 9.86
N GLN A 8 -10.93 -4.83 9.03
CA GLN A 8 -10.42 -6.20 8.90
C GLN A 8 -9.13 -6.24 8.06
N ARG A 9 -9.09 -5.49 6.95
CA ARG A 9 -7.95 -5.49 6.00
C ARG A 9 -6.69 -4.89 6.59
N ILE A 10 -6.78 -3.92 7.51
CA ILE A 10 -5.64 -3.32 8.18
C ILE A 10 -4.78 -4.38 8.92
N GLN A 11 -5.37 -5.50 9.32
CA GLN A 11 -4.66 -6.60 9.98
C GLN A 11 -3.69 -7.35 9.05
N GLN A 12 -3.79 -7.16 7.74
CA GLN A 12 -2.86 -7.70 6.75
C GLN A 12 -1.60 -6.84 6.57
N LEU A 13 -1.56 -5.65 7.18
CA LEU A 13 -0.34 -4.85 7.23
C LEU A 13 0.65 -5.41 8.25
N HIS A 14 1.91 -5.06 8.06
CA HIS A 14 2.95 -5.31 9.04
C HIS A 14 2.53 -4.77 10.41
N PRO A 15 2.65 -5.55 11.52
CA PRO A 15 2.13 -5.17 12.83
C PRO A 15 2.58 -3.79 13.31
N GLN A 16 3.83 -3.41 13.03
CA GLN A 16 4.41 -2.13 13.47
C GLN A 16 3.78 -0.89 12.79
N VAL A 17 3.09 -1.04 11.65
CA VAL A 17 2.50 0.09 10.92
C VAL A 17 0.98 0.16 10.98
N ARG A 18 0.29 -0.87 11.52
CA ARG A 18 -1.18 -0.93 11.57
C ARG A 18 -1.79 0.32 12.21
N GLN A 19 -1.24 0.73 13.38
CA GLN A 19 -1.75 1.90 14.09
C GLN A 19 -1.54 3.19 13.26
N ARG A 20 -0.37 3.35 12.64
CA ARG A 20 -0.06 4.50 11.78
C ARG A 20 -1.07 4.67 10.63
N PHE A 21 -1.35 3.59 9.90
CA PHE A 21 -2.35 3.63 8.82
C PHE A 21 -3.77 3.80 9.35
N THR A 22 -4.09 3.23 10.51
CA THR A 22 -5.40 3.45 11.18
C THR A 22 -5.61 4.91 11.51
N ASP A 23 -4.62 5.58 12.10
CA ASP A 23 -4.69 6.98 12.49
C ASP A 23 -4.77 7.89 11.26
N PHE A 24 -3.95 7.63 10.23
CA PHE A 24 -3.98 8.32 8.95
C PHE A 24 -5.38 8.28 8.31
N ILE A 25 -5.94 7.07 8.13
CA ILE A 25 -7.26 6.88 7.50
C ILE A 25 -8.34 7.54 8.35
N THR A 26 -8.30 7.39 9.68
CA THR A 26 -9.28 7.97 10.58
C THR A 26 -9.28 9.49 10.54
N GLU A 27 -8.10 10.12 10.50
CA GLU A 27 -7.98 11.57 10.38
C GLU A 27 -8.48 12.06 9.02
N CYS A 28 -8.15 11.37 7.92
CA CYS A 28 -8.69 11.69 6.59
C CYS A 28 -10.22 11.64 6.58
N GLU A 29 -10.80 10.56 7.08
CA GLU A 29 -12.26 10.38 7.13
C GLU A 29 -12.96 11.45 7.97
N SER A 30 -12.34 11.89 9.07
CA SER A 30 -12.90 12.95 9.92
C SER A 30 -12.75 14.33 9.31
N THR A 31 -11.62 14.61 8.66
CA THR A 31 -11.32 15.92 8.06
C THR A 31 -12.17 16.20 6.84
N PHE A 32 -12.35 15.20 5.97
CA PHE A 32 -13.01 15.37 4.67
C PHE A 32 -14.47 14.87 4.64
N GLY A 33 -14.96 14.26 5.72
CA GLY A 33 -16.31 13.71 5.80
C GLY A 33 -16.56 12.47 4.93
N ILE A 34 -15.50 11.82 4.44
CA ILE A 34 -15.53 10.67 3.54
C ILE A 34 -15.49 9.33 4.29
N THR A 35 -15.60 8.23 3.55
CA THR A 35 -15.34 6.88 4.04
C THR A 35 -14.35 6.21 3.13
N LEU A 36 -13.20 5.81 3.65
CA LEU A 36 -12.11 5.21 2.87
C LEU A 36 -12.10 3.69 2.99
N ARG A 37 -11.98 3.03 1.86
CA ARG A 37 -11.77 1.58 1.77
C ARG A 37 -10.34 1.25 1.39
N ILE A 38 -9.72 0.40 2.20
CA ILE A 38 -8.46 -0.27 1.84
C ILE A 38 -8.77 -1.32 0.77
N MET A 39 -8.14 -1.25 -0.38
CA MET A 39 -8.32 -2.20 -1.48
C MET A 39 -7.43 -3.43 -1.31
N LEU A 40 -7.78 -4.52 -1.98
CA LEU A 40 -6.98 -5.75 -1.99
C LEU A 40 -6.11 -5.80 -3.25
N PRO A 41 -4.94 -6.44 -3.14
CA PRO A 41 -4.35 -7.07 -1.96
C PRO A 41 -3.61 -6.05 -1.09
N VAL A 42 -3.75 -6.12 0.24
CA VAL A 42 -2.97 -5.30 1.18
C VAL A 42 -1.55 -5.86 1.30
N PHE A 43 -1.45 -7.16 1.63
CA PHE A 43 -0.20 -7.92 1.55
C PHE A 43 -0.18 -8.69 0.23
N ARG A 44 0.89 -8.54 -0.53
CA ARG A 44 1.08 -9.22 -1.83
C ARG A 44 2.32 -10.09 -1.76
N THR A 45 2.18 -11.39 -2.07
CA THR A 45 3.36 -12.25 -2.14
C THR A 45 4.33 -11.81 -3.23
N ILE A 46 5.61 -12.15 -3.09
CA ILE A 46 6.63 -11.87 -4.12
C ILE A 46 6.24 -12.53 -5.45
N ALA A 47 5.71 -13.76 -5.41
CA ALA A 47 5.26 -14.48 -6.61
C ALA A 47 4.07 -13.80 -7.30
N ASP A 48 3.09 -13.29 -6.55
CA ASP A 48 1.96 -12.54 -7.13
C ASP A 48 2.44 -11.21 -7.76
N GLN A 49 3.43 -10.55 -7.15
CA GLN A 49 4.02 -9.34 -7.72
C GLN A 49 4.77 -9.65 -9.02
N ASP A 50 5.51 -10.77 -9.08
CA ASP A 50 6.18 -11.20 -10.31
C ASP A 50 5.18 -11.53 -11.42
N ALA A 51 4.04 -12.15 -11.09
CA ALA A 51 2.98 -12.41 -12.04
C ALA A 51 2.37 -11.10 -12.61
N LEU A 52 2.15 -10.09 -11.76
CA LEU A 52 1.71 -8.75 -12.19
C LEU A 52 2.77 -8.06 -13.05
N TYR A 53 4.04 -8.17 -12.70
CA TYR A 53 5.15 -7.60 -13.47
C TYR A 53 5.30 -8.26 -14.85
N ALA A 54 5.04 -9.57 -14.95
CA ALA A 54 5.06 -10.32 -16.20
C ALA A 54 3.94 -9.90 -17.17
N GLN A 55 2.81 -9.41 -16.64
CA GLN A 55 1.67 -8.97 -17.46
C GLN A 55 2.06 -7.81 -18.39
N GLY A 56 1.77 -7.95 -19.69
CA GLY A 56 2.15 -6.99 -20.72
C GLY A 56 3.63 -7.02 -21.13
N ARG A 57 4.43 -7.92 -20.52
CA ARG A 57 5.86 -8.15 -20.86
C ARG A 57 6.11 -9.55 -21.39
N THR A 58 5.85 -10.56 -20.58
CA THR A 58 6.03 -11.98 -20.91
C THR A 58 4.72 -12.76 -20.93
N THR A 59 3.66 -12.20 -20.35
CA THR A 59 2.29 -12.72 -20.42
C THR A 59 1.35 -11.69 -21.05
N PRO A 60 0.20 -12.11 -21.66
CA PRO A 60 -0.75 -11.18 -22.27
C PRO A 60 -1.31 -10.17 -21.27
N GLY A 61 -1.69 -8.98 -21.76
CA GLY A 61 -2.34 -7.91 -21.00
C GLY A 61 -1.62 -6.57 -21.11
N ASN A 62 -2.08 -5.58 -20.35
CA ASN A 62 -1.42 -4.28 -20.25
C ASN A 62 -0.42 -4.28 -19.11
N ILE A 63 0.65 -3.47 -19.22
CA ILE A 63 1.57 -3.21 -18.10
C ILE A 63 0.80 -2.47 -17.01
N VAL A 64 0.72 -3.07 -15.82
CA VAL A 64 0.00 -2.53 -14.66
C VAL A 64 0.92 -2.10 -13.52
N THR A 65 2.19 -2.53 -13.55
CA THR A 65 3.20 -2.17 -12.56
C THR A 65 4.60 -2.16 -13.15
N ASN A 66 5.49 -1.34 -12.60
CA ASN A 66 6.93 -1.39 -12.88
C ASN A 66 7.72 -2.10 -11.76
N ALA A 67 7.07 -2.45 -10.66
CA ALA A 67 7.70 -3.17 -9.56
C ALA A 67 7.71 -4.68 -9.84
N ALA A 68 8.89 -5.28 -9.87
CA ALA A 68 9.09 -6.73 -9.85
C ALA A 68 8.84 -7.30 -8.45
N GLY A 69 8.81 -8.62 -8.30
CA GLY A 69 8.67 -9.27 -7.00
C GLY A 69 9.73 -8.80 -6.00
N GLY A 70 9.27 -8.43 -4.81
CA GLY A 70 10.12 -7.90 -3.75
C GLY A 70 10.54 -6.44 -3.88
N THR A 71 10.04 -5.71 -4.91
CA THR A 71 10.33 -4.28 -5.08
C THR A 71 9.10 -3.39 -4.89
N SER A 72 8.02 -3.93 -4.33
CA SER A 72 6.82 -3.20 -3.92
C SER A 72 6.68 -3.24 -2.40
N TYR A 73 6.29 -2.14 -1.78
CA TYR A 73 6.02 -2.06 -0.35
C TYR A 73 4.83 -2.93 0.10
N HIS A 74 3.92 -3.30 -0.82
CA HIS A 74 2.91 -4.32 -0.57
C HIS A 74 3.49 -5.69 -0.26
N ASN A 75 4.70 -6.01 -0.75
CA ASN A 75 5.35 -7.29 -0.47
C ASN A 75 5.77 -7.45 1.00
N PHE A 76 5.84 -6.35 1.73
CA PHE A 76 6.25 -6.32 3.13
C PHE A 76 5.12 -5.86 4.06
N GLY A 77 3.90 -5.67 3.53
CA GLY A 77 2.76 -5.16 4.30
C GLY A 77 2.92 -3.71 4.75
N LEU A 78 3.62 -2.89 3.96
CA LEU A 78 3.95 -1.50 4.27
C LEU A 78 3.22 -0.49 3.38
N ALA A 79 2.23 -0.95 2.61
CA ALA A 79 1.45 -0.09 1.71
C ALA A 79 -0.04 -0.44 1.74
N VAL A 80 -0.87 0.54 1.41
CA VAL A 80 -2.31 0.41 1.16
C VAL A 80 -2.70 1.16 -0.10
N ASP A 81 -3.68 0.61 -0.83
CA ASP A 81 -4.40 1.32 -1.86
C ASP A 81 -5.76 1.74 -1.31
N LEU A 82 -6.08 3.04 -1.42
CA LEU A 82 -7.30 3.63 -0.86
C LEU A 82 -8.24 4.11 -1.96
N CYS A 83 -9.52 3.86 -1.79
CA CYS A 83 -10.57 4.54 -2.55
C CYS A 83 -11.67 5.06 -1.61
N ASP A 84 -12.38 6.10 -2.06
CA ASP A 84 -13.55 6.61 -1.37
C ASP A 84 -14.76 5.70 -1.60
N LEU A 85 -15.64 5.62 -0.61
CA LEU A 85 -16.95 4.98 -0.71
C LEU A 85 -18.01 6.08 -0.81
N ALA A 86 -18.41 6.40 -2.04
CA ALA A 86 -19.51 7.33 -2.32
C ALA A 86 -20.71 6.59 -2.90
N ASP A 87 -21.92 7.03 -2.57
CA ASP A 87 -23.18 6.51 -3.14
C ASP A 87 -23.34 4.98 -3.05
N GLY A 88 -22.79 4.38 -1.99
CA GLY A 88 -22.88 2.94 -1.71
C GLY A 88 -21.92 2.07 -2.51
N GLY A 89 -20.97 2.65 -3.25
CA GLY A 89 -19.97 1.95 -4.06
C GLY A 89 -18.56 2.48 -3.94
N VAL A 90 -17.64 1.81 -4.63
CA VAL A 90 -16.23 2.22 -4.74
C VAL A 90 -16.12 3.37 -5.74
N ASN A 91 -15.61 4.51 -5.30
CA ASN A 91 -15.33 5.68 -6.12
C ASN A 91 -13.83 5.82 -6.40
N TRP A 92 -13.40 5.36 -7.59
CA TRP A 92 -12.03 5.50 -8.06
C TRP A 92 -11.68 6.90 -8.59
N ASN A 93 -12.68 7.77 -8.76
CA ASN A 93 -12.48 9.14 -9.23
C ASN A 93 -12.21 10.13 -8.10
N TYR A 94 -12.18 9.66 -6.85
CA TYR A 94 -11.80 10.51 -5.72
C TYR A 94 -10.35 10.99 -5.89
N ASP A 95 -10.14 12.30 -5.68
CA ASP A 95 -8.79 12.86 -5.78
C ASP A 95 -7.99 12.61 -4.50
N ASN A 96 -7.29 11.48 -4.46
CA ASN A 96 -6.45 11.11 -3.33
C ASN A 96 -5.31 12.10 -3.02
N ALA A 97 -5.03 13.07 -3.92
CA ALA A 97 -4.07 14.15 -3.63
C ALA A 97 -4.51 15.00 -2.42
N THR A 98 -5.81 15.07 -2.12
CA THR A 98 -6.34 15.76 -0.95
C THR A 98 -5.88 15.14 0.37
N LEU A 99 -5.51 13.84 0.36
CA LEU A 99 -5.06 13.09 1.54
C LEU A 99 -3.57 13.31 1.84
N VAL A 100 -2.80 13.84 0.89
CA VAL A 100 -1.34 13.92 0.97
C VAL A 100 -0.82 14.72 2.18
N PRO A 101 -1.38 15.89 2.54
CA PRO A 101 -0.91 16.61 3.73
C PRO A 101 -1.05 15.81 5.02
N ILE A 102 -2.13 15.01 5.14
CA ILE A 102 -2.32 14.11 6.29
C ILE A 102 -1.38 12.92 6.20
N ALA A 103 -1.20 12.32 5.01
CA ALA A 103 -0.24 11.22 4.81
C ALA A 103 1.17 11.61 5.25
N GLN A 104 1.64 12.79 4.86
CA GLN A 104 2.95 13.32 5.25
C GLN A 104 3.11 13.49 6.76
N LYS A 105 2.06 13.93 7.46
CA LYS A 105 2.05 14.00 8.94
C LYS A 105 2.32 12.64 9.58
N TYR A 106 1.86 11.56 8.95
CA TYR A 106 2.11 10.18 9.39
C TYR A 106 3.35 9.55 8.74
N GLY A 107 4.16 10.32 8.02
CA GLY A 107 5.39 9.84 7.37
C GLY A 107 5.12 8.86 6.24
N LEU A 108 3.97 8.99 5.56
CA LEU A 108 3.59 8.17 4.41
C LEU A 108 3.93 8.90 3.10
N GLU A 109 4.40 8.13 2.13
CA GLU A 109 4.63 8.56 0.75
C GLU A 109 3.40 8.23 -0.11
N TRP A 110 3.15 9.06 -1.13
CA TRP A 110 2.03 8.90 -2.05
C TRP A 110 2.47 8.54 -3.46
N GLY A 111 1.95 7.45 -4.02
CA GLY A 111 2.28 6.97 -5.36
C GLY A 111 1.87 7.90 -6.51
N GLY A 112 0.96 8.85 -6.27
CA GLY A 112 0.60 9.88 -7.24
C GLY A 112 1.73 10.86 -7.57
N ASN A 113 2.79 10.91 -6.77
CA ASN A 113 3.99 11.71 -7.02
C ASN A 113 5.04 10.99 -7.88
N TRP A 114 4.89 9.69 -8.14
CA TRP A 114 5.87 8.94 -8.92
C TRP A 114 6.00 9.45 -10.36
N VAL A 115 7.20 9.36 -10.92
CA VAL A 115 7.52 9.98 -12.22
C VAL A 115 6.98 9.15 -13.38
N HIS A 116 7.07 7.80 -13.31
CA HIS A 116 6.81 6.93 -14.45
C HIS A 116 5.36 6.42 -14.50
N ILE A 117 4.91 5.75 -13.46
CA ILE A 117 3.52 5.31 -13.30
C ILE A 117 2.97 5.97 -12.06
N LYS A 118 2.00 6.87 -12.24
CA LYS A 118 1.32 7.52 -11.10
C LYS A 118 0.28 6.57 -10.55
N ASP A 119 0.46 6.15 -9.31
CA ASP A 119 -0.47 5.29 -8.60
C ASP A 119 -1.21 6.10 -7.53
N LYS A 120 -2.30 6.74 -7.94
CA LYS A 120 -3.04 7.67 -7.08
C LYS A 120 -3.68 7.02 -5.84
N PRO A 121 -4.18 5.77 -5.89
CA PRO A 121 -4.68 5.09 -4.70
C PRO A 121 -3.61 4.77 -3.66
N HIS A 122 -2.34 4.66 -4.05
CA HIS A 122 -1.25 4.07 -3.28
C HIS A 122 -0.65 5.01 -2.23
N PHE A 123 -0.56 4.50 -0.99
CA PHE A 123 0.16 5.13 0.12
C PHE A 123 1.07 4.09 0.79
N GLU A 124 2.35 4.45 1.04
CA GLU A 124 3.34 3.53 1.59
C GLU A 124 4.16 4.16 2.73
N PHE A 125 4.64 3.32 3.65
CA PHE A 125 5.56 3.71 4.72
C PHE A 125 6.96 3.23 4.39
N ARG A 126 7.85 4.15 4.05
CA ARG A 126 9.24 3.84 3.66
C ARG A 126 10.20 3.76 4.83
N ASN A 127 10.00 4.53 5.88
CA ASN A 127 10.89 4.59 7.06
C ASN A 127 12.38 4.79 6.71
N GLY A 128 12.67 5.57 5.67
CA GLY A 128 14.04 5.78 5.21
C GLY A 128 14.58 4.75 4.21
N HIS A 129 13.82 3.69 3.94
CA HIS A 129 14.16 2.72 2.88
C HIS A 129 14.03 3.35 1.49
N PRO A 130 14.77 2.85 0.48
CA PRO A 130 14.72 3.38 -0.87
C PRO A 130 13.36 3.15 -1.54
N GLU A 131 13.07 3.90 -2.61
CA GLU A 131 11.83 3.75 -3.40
C GLU A 131 11.58 2.30 -3.84
N ASN A 132 12.65 1.60 -4.27
CA ASN A 132 12.63 0.15 -4.44
C ASN A 132 13.21 -0.50 -3.18
N PRO A 133 12.43 -1.19 -2.35
CA PRO A 133 12.85 -1.70 -1.05
C PRO A 133 13.76 -2.93 -1.16
N THR A 134 14.88 -2.81 -1.86
CA THR A 134 15.83 -3.90 -2.11
C THR A 134 16.53 -4.39 -0.85
N ASP A 135 16.67 -3.53 0.14
CA ASP A 135 17.22 -3.86 1.46
C ASP A 135 16.21 -4.68 2.29
N LEU A 136 14.92 -4.37 2.22
CA LEU A 136 13.86 -5.21 2.82
C LEU A 136 13.80 -6.58 2.13
N LEU A 137 13.94 -6.62 0.80
CA LEU A 137 14.03 -7.88 0.06
C LEU A 137 15.26 -8.71 0.47
N ALA A 138 16.41 -8.06 0.68
CA ALA A 138 17.60 -8.74 1.16
C ALA A 138 17.40 -9.35 2.56
N ALA A 139 16.77 -8.60 3.48
CA ALA A 139 16.42 -9.09 4.82
C ALA A 139 15.43 -10.26 4.76
N TYR A 140 14.40 -10.16 3.91
CA TYR A 140 13.42 -11.23 3.68
C TYR A 140 14.11 -12.51 3.17
N ASN A 141 14.99 -12.39 2.17
CA ASN A 141 15.74 -13.53 1.60
C ASN A 141 16.76 -14.15 2.58
N ALA A 142 17.23 -13.35 3.54
CA ALA A 142 18.07 -13.83 4.65
C ALA A 142 17.28 -14.55 5.76
N GLY A 143 15.94 -14.62 5.63
CA GLY A 143 15.08 -15.26 6.62
C GLY A 143 14.80 -14.41 7.85
N ALA A 144 15.00 -13.08 7.79
CA ALA A 144 14.69 -12.14 8.87
C ALA A 144 13.18 -11.87 8.96
N ILE A 145 12.37 -12.93 9.07
CA ILE A 145 10.92 -12.91 9.12
C ILE A 145 10.40 -13.63 10.37
N ASP A 146 9.21 -13.24 10.83
CA ASP A 146 8.49 -13.93 11.89
C ASP A 146 7.68 -15.13 11.35
N ASN A 147 6.94 -15.79 12.24
CA ASN A 147 6.12 -16.96 11.89
C ASN A 147 4.94 -16.64 10.96
N ASP A 148 4.53 -15.38 10.89
CA ASP A 148 3.44 -14.90 10.03
C ASP A 148 3.96 -14.35 8.69
N GLY A 149 5.29 -14.36 8.47
CA GLY A 149 5.97 -13.94 7.25
C GLY A 149 6.26 -12.45 7.17
N TYR A 150 6.09 -11.69 8.25
CA TYR A 150 6.50 -10.29 8.32
C TYR A 150 7.97 -10.16 8.66
N LEU A 151 8.61 -9.10 8.15
CA LEU A 151 9.97 -8.76 8.53
C LEU A 151 10.06 -8.52 10.06
N LEU A 152 11.15 -8.94 10.68
CA LEU A 152 11.39 -8.73 12.13
C LEU A 152 11.64 -7.25 12.44
N SER A 153 12.10 -6.47 11.45
CA SER A 153 12.40 -5.04 11.56
C SER A 153 12.13 -4.34 10.23
N ILE A 154 11.57 -3.12 10.31
CA ILE A 154 11.28 -2.25 9.17
C ILE A 154 11.74 -0.82 9.46
#